data_89eb69e41f9f5c861c4d7fb5c5f36416
#
_entry.id   89eb69e41f9f5c861c4d7fb5c5f36416
#
_cell.length_a   1.000
_cell.length_b   1.000
_cell.length_c   1.000
_cell.angle_alpha   90.00
_cell.angle_beta   90.00
_cell.angle_gamma   90.00
#
_symmetry.space_group_name_H-M   'P 1'
#
loop_
_entity.id
_entity.type
_entity.pdbx_description
1 polymer ?
#
loop_
_entity_poly.entity_id
_entity_poly.type
_entity_poly.pdbx_seq_one_letter_code
_entity_poly.pdbx_strand_id
1 'polypeptide(L)'
;DPRGSRGLGDVYKRQGKNTCVFEYGDDLMLVDAGLAFPSDGMHGVNVVLPDTSFLRENQNRIRGMIVTHGHEDHIGGIAHHLKHFNIPVIYGPRLALSMLTGKMDEAGVADRTTLQTVGPRDVVKVGQHFSVEFIRNTHSMADSFSLAISTPVGTIIFTGDFKFDHTPVDGEHFDLARLAHHGDKGVLCLFSDSTNAEVPCLLYTSPSPRDPIG
;
A
#
# COMPACT_ATOMS: atom_id res chain seq x y z
N ASP A 1 -2.74 -23.67 -5.23
CA ASP A 1 -3.04 -22.87 -6.42
C ASP A 1 -1.96 -21.81 -6.59
N PRO A 2 -1.15 -21.84 -7.66
CA PRO A 2 0.02 -20.97 -7.81
C PRO A 2 -0.32 -19.51 -8.12
N ARG A 3 -1.53 -19.06 -7.93
CA ARG A 3 -2.06 -17.78 -8.42
C ARG A 3 -2.49 -16.85 -7.30
N GLY A 4 -1.88 -17.01 -6.12
CA GLY A 4 -2.30 -16.26 -4.94
C GLY A 4 -1.49 -15.00 -4.67
N SER A 5 -2.17 -13.93 -4.32
CA SER A 5 -1.63 -12.91 -3.44
C SER A 5 -1.56 -13.49 -2.03
N ARG A 6 -0.45 -13.33 -1.33
CA ARG A 6 -0.36 -13.65 0.09
C ARG A 6 -0.37 -12.34 0.85
N GLY A 7 -1.46 -12.06 1.55
CA GLY A 7 -1.46 -11.02 2.57
C GLY A 7 -0.66 -11.53 3.77
N LEU A 8 0.40 -10.85 4.15
CA LEU A 8 1.16 -11.11 5.37
C LEU A 8 0.58 -10.34 6.56
N GLY A 9 -0.53 -9.64 6.36
CA GLY A 9 -1.27 -8.93 7.41
C GLY A 9 -2.47 -9.73 7.90
N ASP A 10 -2.81 -9.54 9.15
CA ASP A 10 -3.97 -10.16 9.77
C ASP A 10 -5.25 -9.48 9.27
N VAL A 11 -6.07 -10.18 8.51
CA VAL A 11 -7.28 -9.66 7.85
C VAL A 11 -8.41 -9.31 8.84
N TYR A 12 -8.25 -9.63 10.14
CA TYR A 12 -9.30 -9.46 11.13
C TYR A 12 -9.01 -8.36 12.15
N LYS A 13 -9.71 -7.22 12.03
CA LYS A 13 -9.84 -6.14 13.05
C LYS A 13 -8.53 -5.47 13.53
N ARG A 14 -7.44 -5.48 12.76
CA ARG A 14 -6.22 -4.79 13.15
C ARG A 14 -5.76 -3.88 12.03
N GLN A 15 -6.04 -2.60 12.17
CA GLN A 15 -5.29 -1.57 11.45
C GLN A 15 -3.81 -1.74 11.79
N GLY A 16 -2.96 -1.81 10.78
CA GLY A 16 -1.52 -1.90 10.94
C GLY A 16 -0.91 -3.12 10.28
N LYS A 17 0.38 -3.04 9.95
CA LYS A 17 1.18 -4.07 9.28
C LYS A 17 0.69 -4.40 7.86
N ASN A 18 0.17 -3.39 7.14
CA ASN A 18 -0.25 -3.59 5.76
C ASN A 18 0.95 -4.03 4.91
N THR A 19 0.95 -5.27 4.50
CA THR A 19 2.02 -5.87 3.69
C THR A 19 1.39 -6.93 2.81
N CYS A 20 1.48 -6.72 1.51
CA CYS A 20 0.97 -7.65 0.53
C CYS A 20 2.10 -8.14 -0.38
N VAL A 21 2.09 -9.42 -0.74
CA VAL A 21 3.06 -10.01 -1.66
C VAL A 21 2.32 -10.59 -2.85
N PHE A 22 2.69 -10.13 -4.03
CA PHE A 22 2.23 -10.68 -5.30
C PHE A 22 3.30 -11.59 -5.87
N GLU A 23 2.91 -12.81 -6.20
CA GLU A 23 3.80 -13.84 -6.75
C GLU A 23 3.31 -14.27 -8.14
N TYR A 24 4.21 -14.25 -9.12
CA TYR A 24 3.97 -14.84 -10.43
C TYR A 24 5.28 -15.38 -11.01
N GLY A 25 5.32 -16.69 -11.33
CA GLY A 25 6.56 -17.34 -11.74
C GLY A 25 7.67 -17.17 -10.71
N ASP A 26 8.81 -16.65 -11.15
CA ASP A 26 9.96 -16.39 -10.28
C ASP A 26 10.00 -14.94 -9.74
N ASP A 27 8.97 -14.16 -9.96
CA ASP A 27 8.92 -12.78 -9.51
C ASP A 27 8.05 -12.62 -8.26
N LEU A 28 8.59 -11.95 -7.25
CA LEU A 28 7.88 -11.45 -6.08
C LEU A 28 7.89 -9.92 -6.10
N MET A 29 6.72 -9.33 -5.96
CA MET A 29 6.52 -7.90 -5.80
C MET A 29 5.80 -7.63 -4.47
N LEU A 30 6.34 -6.72 -3.68
CA LEU A 30 5.72 -6.29 -2.43
C LEU A 30 4.85 -5.05 -2.68
N VAL A 31 3.75 -4.95 -1.98
CA VAL A 31 2.96 -3.72 -1.87
C VAL A 31 2.84 -3.37 -0.40
N ASP A 32 3.40 -2.24 -0.05
CA ASP A 32 3.54 -1.72 1.32
C ASP A 32 4.31 -2.67 2.26
N ALA A 33 4.80 -2.16 3.36
CA ALA A 33 5.36 -2.92 4.46
C ALA A 33 5.26 -2.11 5.76
N GLY A 34 4.12 -2.23 6.38
CA GLY A 34 3.77 -1.47 7.57
C GLY A 34 4.27 -2.10 8.85
N LEU A 35 4.15 -1.32 9.92
CA LEU A 35 4.29 -1.79 11.29
C LEU A 35 3.00 -1.52 12.07
N ALA A 36 2.81 -2.24 13.15
CA ALA A 36 1.80 -1.92 14.16
C ALA A 36 2.47 -1.56 15.48
N PHE A 37 1.78 -0.73 16.26
CA PHE A 37 2.18 -0.46 17.63
C PHE A 37 1.74 -1.62 18.54
N PRO A 38 2.53 -1.90 19.59
CA PRO A 38 2.17 -2.96 20.53
C PRO A 38 0.86 -2.65 21.26
N SER A 39 0.07 -3.69 21.54
CA SER A 39 -1.11 -3.58 22.38
C SER A 39 -0.75 -3.52 23.87
N ASP A 40 -1.71 -3.09 24.68
CA ASP A 40 -1.57 -3.10 26.13
C ASP A 40 -1.15 -4.49 26.63
N GLY A 41 -0.11 -4.54 27.48
CA GLY A 41 0.45 -5.79 27.99
C GLY A 41 1.70 -6.32 27.26
N MET A 42 2.06 -5.76 26.11
CA MET A 42 3.33 -6.08 25.41
C MET A 42 4.49 -5.23 25.95
N HIS A 43 4.83 -5.41 27.25
CA HIS A 43 5.90 -4.62 27.89
C HIS A 43 7.26 -4.85 27.21
N GLY A 44 7.96 -3.75 26.89
CA GLY A 44 9.29 -3.79 26.25
C GLY A 44 9.27 -4.03 24.74
N VAL A 45 8.10 -4.14 24.12
CA VAL A 45 7.94 -4.21 22.66
C VAL A 45 7.70 -2.79 22.12
N ASN A 46 8.51 -2.34 21.16
CA ASN A 46 8.36 -1.03 20.56
C ASN A 46 7.52 -1.05 19.28
N VAL A 47 7.65 -2.11 18.48
CA VAL A 47 6.94 -2.27 17.21
C VAL A 47 6.58 -3.74 16.98
N VAL A 48 5.52 -3.99 16.23
CA VAL A 48 5.10 -5.32 15.79
C VAL A 48 5.16 -5.35 14.26
N LEU A 49 5.91 -6.30 13.74
CA LEU A 49 6.08 -6.52 12.30
C LEU A 49 5.39 -7.83 11.87
N PRO A 50 4.97 -7.96 10.60
CA PRO A 50 4.54 -9.25 10.07
C PRO A 50 5.71 -10.24 10.04
N ASP A 51 5.41 -11.54 10.07
CA ASP A 51 6.42 -12.56 9.80
C ASP A 51 6.86 -12.51 8.33
N THR A 52 8.15 -12.31 8.13
CA THR A 52 8.77 -12.20 6.80
C THR A 52 9.68 -13.37 6.46
N SER A 53 9.55 -14.50 7.15
CA SER A 53 10.36 -15.70 6.90
C SER A 53 10.29 -16.13 5.43
N PHE A 54 9.10 -16.14 4.85
CA PHE A 54 8.90 -16.42 3.41
C PHE A 54 9.71 -15.47 2.50
N LEU A 55 9.74 -14.18 2.80
CA LEU A 55 10.48 -13.20 2.00
C LEU A 55 11.99 -13.38 2.14
N ARG A 56 12.48 -13.70 3.35
CA ARG A 56 13.90 -13.98 3.57
C ARG A 56 14.37 -15.23 2.83
N GLU A 57 13.58 -16.28 2.83
CA GLU A 57 13.86 -17.52 2.12
C GLU A 57 13.84 -17.35 0.60
N ASN A 58 13.03 -16.40 0.08
CA ASN A 58 12.83 -16.14 -1.34
C ASN A 58 13.40 -14.78 -1.79
N GLN A 59 14.34 -14.20 -1.05
CA GLN A 59 14.84 -12.85 -1.32
C GLN A 59 15.41 -12.64 -2.73
N ASN A 60 15.97 -13.67 -3.34
CA ASN A 60 16.49 -13.65 -4.71
C ASN A 60 15.39 -13.51 -5.78
N ARG A 61 14.13 -13.72 -5.42
CA ARG A 61 12.95 -13.56 -6.28
C ARG A 61 12.29 -12.19 -6.12
N ILE A 62 12.65 -11.41 -5.10
CA ILE A 62 12.08 -10.07 -4.88
C ILE A 62 12.58 -9.14 -5.98
N ARG A 63 11.65 -8.56 -6.76
CA ARG A 63 11.96 -7.65 -7.87
C ARG A 63 11.81 -6.19 -7.50
N GLY A 64 11.01 -5.88 -6.50
CA GLY A 64 10.79 -4.53 -6.04
C GLY A 64 9.60 -4.42 -5.10
N MET A 65 9.37 -3.20 -4.65
CA MET A 65 8.27 -2.85 -3.76
C MET A 65 7.54 -1.64 -4.33
N ILE A 66 6.23 -1.62 -4.14
CA ILE A 66 5.36 -0.47 -4.39
C ILE A 66 4.89 0.07 -3.05
N VAL A 67 4.95 1.37 -2.87
CA VAL A 67 4.38 2.08 -1.73
C VAL A 67 3.17 2.86 -2.20
N THR A 68 2.04 2.67 -1.53
CA THR A 68 0.78 3.36 -1.86
C THR A 68 0.73 4.77 -1.28
N HIS A 69 1.14 4.95 -0.04
CA HIS A 69 1.18 6.23 0.68
C HIS A 69 2.07 6.14 1.94
N GLY A 70 2.22 7.25 2.66
CA GLY A 70 3.25 7.41 3.71
C GLY A 70 2.82 7.12 5.15
N HIS A 71 1.69 6.50 5.43
CA HIS A 71 1.32 6.16 6.81
C HIS A 71 2.23 5.05 7.38
N GLU A 72 2.40 5.04 8.70
CA GLU A 72 3.29 4.11 9.41
C GLU A 72 2.91 2.64 9.21
N ASP A 73 1.63 2.36 9.15
CA ASP A 73 1.11 1.02 8.90
C ASP A 73 1.27 0.56 7.44
N HIS A 74 1.85 1.41 6.56
CA HIS A 74 2.23 1.10 5.17
C HIS A 74 3.73 1.19 4.91
N ILE A 75 4.46 2.11 5.56
CA ILE A 75 5.91 2.27 5.31
C ILE A 75 6.80 1.98 6.53
N GLY A 76 6.22 1.94 7.73
CA GLY A 76 7.01 1.91 8.96
C GLY A 76 7.88 0.66 9.13
N GLY A 77 7.51 -0.47 8.53
CA GLY A 77 8.28 -1.71 8.55
C GLY A 77 9.43 -1.79 7.56
N ILE A 78 9.45 -0.93 6.52
CA ILE A 78 10.39 -1.05 5.40
C ILE A 78 11.85 -1.02 5.85
N ALA A 79 12.24 -0.03 6.65
CA ALA A 79 13.61 0.10 7.14
C ALA A 79 14.04 -1.09 8.02
N HIS A 80 13.09 -1.69 8.76
CA HIS A 80 13.36 -2.92 9.52
C HIS A 80 13.57 -4.12 8.60
N HIS A 81 12.76 -4.26 7.55
CA HIS A 81 12.89 -5.36 6.60
C HIS A 81 14.19 -5.30 5.80
N LEU A 82 14.64 -4.10 5.40
CA LEU A 82 15.91 -3.91 4.70
C LEU A 82 17.13 -4.34 5.51
N LYS A 83 17.03 -4.50 6.84
CA LYS A 83 18.08 -5.12 7.66
C LYS A 83 18.22 -6.63 7.44
N HIS A 84 17.16 -7.28 6.97
CA HIS A 84 17.05 -8.74 6.92
C HIS A 84 17.08 -9.32 5.51
N PHE A 85 16.56 -8.59 4.51
CA PHE A 85 16.59 -9.03 3.11
C PHE A 85 16.66 -7.81 2.18
N ASN A 86 17.04 -8.05 0.95
CA ASN A 86 17.23 -7.00 -0.03
C ASN A 86 15.95 -6.75 -0.86
N ILE A 87 15.63 -5.46 -1.07
CA ILE A 87 14.58 -5.02 -1.99
C ILE A 87 15.28 -4.11 -3.02
N PRO A 88 15.41 -4.55 -4.29
CA PRO A 88 16.25 -3.83 -5.26
C PRO A 88 15.81 -2.38 -5.51
N VAL A 89 14.50 -2.16 -5.58
CA VAL A 89 13.92 -0.84 -5.87
C VAL A 89 12.58 -0.68 -5.14
N ILE A 90 12.32 0.52 -4.66
CA ILE A 90 11.05 0.91 -4.03
C ILE A 90 10.48 2.07 -4.83
N TYR A 91 9.29 1.87 -5.41
CA TYR A 91 8.52 2.88 -6.11
C TYR A 91 7.46 3.44 -5.18
N GLY A 92 7.28 4.75 -5.17
CA GLY A 92 6.24 5.36 -4.34
C GLY A 92 6.07 6.86 -4.58
N PRO A 93 5.04 7.45 -3.97
CA PRO A 93 4.80 8.87 -4.05
C PRO A 93 5.89 9.66 -3.33
N ARG A 94 6.11 10.89 -3.80
CA ARG A 94 7.20 11.76 -3.32
C ARG A 94 7.19 11.94 -1.80
N LEU A 95 6.02 12.19 -1.22
CA LEU A 95 5.90 12.40 0.23
C LEU A 95 6.30 11.14 1.02
N ALA A 96 5.75 9.98 0.64
CA ALA A 96 6.06 8.72 1.31
C ALA A 96 7.54 8.35 1.23
N LEU A 97 8.17 8.52 0.05
CA LEU A 97 9.60 8.24 -0.11
C LEU A 97 10.48 9.23 0.66
N SER A 98 10.07 10.50 0.78
CA SER A 98 10.78 11.48 1.61
C SER A 98 10.76 11.07 3.09
N MET A 99 9.61 10.63 3.60
CA MET A 99 9.48 10.13 4.97
C MET A 99 10.29 8.84 5.17
N LEU A 100 10.26 7.93 4.18
CA LEU A 100 11.01 6.68 4.21
C LEU A 100 12.52 6.93 4.24
N THR A 101 13.03 7.93 3.50
CA THR A 101 14.45 8.27 3.49
C THR A 101 14.97 8.56 4.90
N GLY A 102 14.27 9.40 5.68
CA GLY A 102 14.66 9.67 7.06
C GLY A 102 14.74 8.41 7.93
N LYS A 103 13.76 7.51 7.78
CA LYS A 103 13.75 6.23 8.52
C LYS A 103 14.89 5.30 8.11
N MET A 104 15.23 5.29 6.82
CA MET A 104 16.34 4.48 6.29
C MET A 104 17.71 5.01 6.75
N ASP A 105 17.88 6.33 6.82
CA ASP A 105 19.08 6.97 7.34
C ASP A 105 19.29 6.63 8.82
N GLU A 106 18.25 6.78 9.64
CA GLU A 106 18.27 6.42 11.06
C GLU A 106 18.57 4.93 11.29
N ALA A 107 18.09 4.07 10.42
CA ALA A 107 18.29 2.64 10.50
C ALA A 107 19.63 2.17 9.91
N GLY A 108 20.37 3.05 9.20
CA GLY A 108 21.62 2.73 8.54
C GLY A 108 21.48 1.78 7.35
N VAL A 109 20.37 1.92 6.57
CA VAL A 109 20.05 1.04 5.44
C VAL A 109 19.78 1.82 4.13
N ALA A 110 20.15 3.09 4.07
CA ALA A 110 19.87 3.96 2.93
C ALA A 110 20.48 3.47 1.60
N ASP A 111 21.58 2.77 1.66
CA ASP A 111 22.31 2.21 0.51
C ASP A 111 21.77 0.84 0.03
N ARG A 112 20.78 0.27 0.74
CA ARG A 112 20.31 -1.09 0.46
C ARG A 112 19.22 -1.18 -0.61
N THR A 113 18.70 -0.06 -1.08
CA THR A 113 17.63 -0.01 -2.09
C THR A 113 17.69 1.28 -2.88
N THR A 114 17.13 1.28 -4.06
CA THR A 114 16.95 2.49 -4.86
C THR A 114 15.51 3.00 -4.66
N LEU A 115 15.34 4.26 -4.28
CA LEU A 115 14.04 4.91 -4.20
C LEU A 115 13.71 5.58 -5.53
N GLN A 116 12.54 5.30 -6.09
CA GLN A 116 12.08 5.89 -7.35
C GLN A 116 10.71 6.54 -7.18
N THR A 117 10.67 7.85 -7.28
CA THR A 117 9.42 8.62 -7.18
C THR A 117 8.54 8.40 -8.41
N VAL A 118 7.25 8.27 -8.17
CA VAL A 118 6.20 8.14 -9.18
C VAL A 118 5.10 9.16 -8.95
N GLY A 119 4.41 9.49 -10.04
CA GLY A 119 3.24 10.37 -10.05
C GLY A 119 1.98 9.67 -10.55
N PRO A 120 0.85 10.40 -10.60
CA PRO A 120 -0.40 9.88 -11.11
C PRO A 120 -0.27 9.39 -12.56
N ARG A 121 -0.81 8.20 -12.84
CA ARG A 121 -0.79 7.50 -14.13
C ARG A 121 0.58 7.05 -14.61
N ASP A 122 1.64 7.21 -13.80
CA ASP A 122 2.90 6.55 -14.10
C ASP A 122 2.73 5.04 -14.10
N VAL A 123 3.49 4.38 -14.97
CA VAL A 123 3.50 2.93 -15.10
C VAL A 123 4.92 2.43 -14.90
N VAL A 124 5.12 1.57 -13.93
CA VAL A 124 6.42 0.95 -13.67
C VAL A 124 6.38 -0.55 -13.93
N LYS A 125 7.52 -1.10 -14.34
CA LYS A 125 7.70 -2.55 -14.46
C LYS A 125 8.46 -3.07 -13.25
N VAL A 126 7.93 -4.14 -12.64
CA VAL A 126 8.56 -4.84 -11.52
C VAL A 126 8.79 -6.29 -11.91
N GLY A 127 10.04 -6.66 -12.09
CA GLY A 127 10.41 -7.95 -12.68
C GLY A 127 9.96 -8.08 -14.13
N GLN A 128 9.66 -9.31 -14.54
CA GLN A 128 9.23 -9.62 -15.89
C GLN A 128 7.70 -9.64 -16.05
N HIS A 129 6.97 -9.85 -14.94
CA HIS A 129 5.57 -10.22 -14.97
C HIS A 129 4.61 -9.15 -14.44
N PHE A 130 5.11 -8.13 -13.74
CA PHE A 130 4.27 -7.10 -13.17
C PHE A 130 4.46 -5.75 -13.87
N SER A 131 3.35 -5.10 -14.20
CA SER A 131 3.31 -3.71 -14.63
C SER A 131 2.28 -2.98 -13.78
N VAL A 132 2.71 -1.95 -13.07
CA VAL A 132 1.90 -1.27 -12.05
C VAL A 132 1.64 0.17 -12.47
N GLU A 133 0.38 0.53 -12.62
CA GLU A 133 -0.06 1.91 -12.85
C GLU A 133 -0.55 2.51 -11.54
N PHE A 134 -0.14 3.76 -11.28
CA PHE A 134 -0.51 4.53 -10.09
C PHE A 134 -1.73 5.39 -10.39
N ILE A 135 -2.85 5.10 -9.75
CA ILE A 135 -4.13 5.80 -9.90
C ILE A 135 -4.30 6.69 -8.67
N ARG A 136 -4.34 8.01 -8.86
CA ARG A 136 -4.56 8.93 -7.75
C ARG A 136 -5.85 8.57 -7.02
N ASN A 137 -5.77 8.47 -5.71
CA ASN A 137 -6.94 8.37 -4.84
C ASN A 137 -6.96 9.54 -3.83
N THR A 138 -8.01 9.62 -3.05
CA THR A 138 -8.12 10.55 -1.92
C THR A 138 -8.07 9.79 -0.61
N HIS A 139 -7.25 10.28 0.31
CA HIS A 139 -7.07 9.70 1.64
C HIS A 139 -6.79 10.83 2.65
N SER A 140 -6.51 10.50 3.91
CA SER A 140 -6.11 11.48 4.93
C SER A 140 -4.67 11.97 4.78
N MET A 141 -3.90 11.38 3.88
CA MET A 141 -2.55 11.78 3.52
C MET A 141 -2.49 12.19 2.05
N ALA A 142 -1.71 13.24 1.75
CA ALA A 142 -1.44 13.66 0.38
C ALA A 142 -0.62 12.59 -0.38
N ASP A 143 -0.67 12.65 -1.72
CA ASP A 143 0.04 11.73 -2.61
C ASP A 143 -0.28 10.26 -2.34
N SER A 144 -1.57 9.92 -2.21
CA SER A 144 -2.02 8.54 -2.05
C SER A 144 -2.44 7.93 -3.38
N PHE A 145 -2.16 6.64 -3.57
CA PHE A 145 -2.45 5.93 -4.81
C PHE A 145 -3.17 4.60 -4.57
N SER A 146 -4.15 4.34 -5.45
CA SER A 146 -4.59 3.00 -5.80
C SER A 146 -3.72 2.48 -6.95
N LEU A 147 -3.66 1.17 -7.11
CA LEU A 147 -2.79 0.51 -8.09
C LEU A 147 -3.61 -0.34 -9.06
N ALA A 148 -3.29 -0.24 -10.36
CA ALA A 148 -3.69 -1.24 -11.33
C ALA A 148 -2.47 -2.11 -11.66
N ILE A 149 -2.48 -3.34 -11.17
CA ILE A 149 -1.39 -4.30 -11.29
C ILE A 149 -1.72 -5.24 -12.44
N SER A 150 -1.08 -5.04 -13.57
CA SER A 150 -1.23 -5.90 -14.75
C SER A 150 -0.26 -7.07 -14.66
N THR A 151 -0.79 -8.26 -14.92
CA THR A 151 -0.07 -9.53 -14.92
C THR A 151 -0.39 -10.30 -16.20
N PRO A 152 0.34 -11.38 -16.55
CA PRO A 152 0.01 -12.20 -17.73
C PRO A 152 -1.38 -12.85 -17.68
N VAL A 153 -2.00 -12.95 -16.50
CA VAL A 153 -3.32 -13.59 -16.32
C VAL A 153 -4.47 -12.58 -16.13
N GLY A 154 -4.17 -11.30 -16.07
CA GLY A 154 -5.17 -10.24 -15.93
C GLY A 154 -4.73 -9.09 -15.04
N THR A 155 -5.60 -8.11 -14.91
CA THR A 155 -5.37 -6.91 -14.10
C THR A 155 -5.99 -7.07 -12.71
N ILE A 156 -5.24 -6.71 -11.69
CA ILE A 156 -5.68 -6.65 -10.30
C ILE A 156 -5.79 -5.17 -9.93
N ILE A 157 -6.86 -4.77 -9.27
CA ILE A 157 -6.97 -3.46 -8.63
C ILE A 157 -6.69 -3.62 -7.14
N PHE A 158 -5.76 -2.80 -6.64
CA PHE A 158 -5.43 -2.69 -5.22
C PHE A 158 -5.69 -1.25 -4.81
N THR A 159 -6.67 -1.01 -3.94
CA THR A 159 -7.11 0.36 -3.64
C THR A 159 -6.11 1.15 -2.79
N GLY A 160 -5.27 0.47 -2.01
CA GLY A 160 -4.67 1.12 -0.84
C GLY A 160 -5.76 1.63 0.08
N ASP A 161 -5.41 2.52 0.99
CA ASP A 161 -6.37 3.23 1.82
C ASP A 161 -7.00 4.36 1.02
N PHE A 162 -8.31 4.51 1.08
CA PHE A 162 -9.00 5.54 0.32
C PHE A 162 -10.28 6.04 1.01
N LYS A 163 -10.72 7.21 0.59
CA LYS A 163 -12.05 7.76 0.85
C LYS A 163 -12.56 8.41 -0.43
N PHE A 164 -13.88 8.52 -0.58
CA PHE A 164 -14.44 9.38 -1.61
C PHE A 164 -14.59 10.79 -1.05
N ASP A 165 -13.68 11.69 -1.45
CA ASP A 165 -13.72 13.09 -1.08
C ASP A 165 -14.00 13.94 -2.33
N HIS A 166 -15.15 14.61 -2.33
CA HIS A 166 -15.56 15.47 -3.44
C HIS A 166 -15.04 16.90 -3.32
N THR A 167 -14.43 17.23 -2.17
CA THR A 167 -13.89 18.56 -1.89
C THR A 167 -12.53 18.45 -1.19
N PRO A 168 -11.55 17.76 -1.82
CA PRO A 168 -10.24 17.59 -1.21
C PRO A 168 -9.55 18.96 -1.03
N VAL A 169 -8.86 19.13 0.09
CA VAL A 169 -8.24 20.40 0.49
C VAL A 169 -7.18 20.87 -0.52
N ASP A 170 -6.48 19.92 -1.14
CA ASP A 170 -5.45 20.16 -2.15
C ASP A 170 -6.02 20.32 -3.57
N GLY A 171 -7.33 20.14 -3.75
CA GLY A 171 -8.00 20.20 -5.06
C GLY A 171 -7.75 18.96 -5.94
N GLU A 172 -7.05 17.96 -5.43
CA GLU A 172 -6.67 16.78 -6.18
C GLU A 172 -7.67 15.63 -5.98
N HIS A 173 -8.54 15.44 -6.96
CA HIS A 173 -9.63 14.47 -6.89
C HIS A 173 -9.15 13.04 -7.16
N PHE A 174 -9.93 12.07 -6.66
CA PHE A 174 -9.78 10.67 -7.00
C PHE A 174 -9.98 10.47 -8.51
N ASP A 175 -9.02 9.82 -9.18
CA ASP A 175 -9.09 9.53 -10.63
C ASP A 175 -10.04 8.35 -10.92
N LEU A 176 -11.32 8.53 -10.59
CA LEU A 176 -12.36 7.51 -10.82
C LEU A 176 -12.51 7.15 -12.30
N ALA A 177 -12.22 8.10 -13.20
CA ALA A 177 -12.28 7.82 -14.64
C ALA A 177 -11.23 6.78 -15.04
N ARG A 178 -10.04 6.82 -14.42
CA ARG A 178 -9.00 5.82 -14.69
C ARG A 178 -9.36 4.46 -14.09
N LEU A 179 -9.93 4.46 -12.90
CA LEU A 179 -10.41 3.22 -12.28
C LEU A 179 -11.52 2.57 -13.12
N ALA A 180 -12.51 3.35 -13.57
CA ALA A 180 -13.59 2.89 -14.45
C ALA A 180 -13.03 2.30 -15.77
N HIS A 181 -12.03 2.94 -16.38
CA HIS A 181 -11.38 2.43 -17.59
C HIS A 181 -10.79 1.03 -17.40
N HIS A 182 -10.20 0.72 -16.25
CA HIS A 182 -9.74 -0.64 -15.93
C HIS A 182 -10.93 -1.58 -15.71
N GLY A 183 -12.00 -1.10 -15.06
CA GLY A 183 -13.24 -1.86 -14.90
C GLY A 183 -13.85 -2.29 -16.24
N ASP A 184 -13.93 -1.37 -17.19
CA ASP A 184 -14.47 -1.64 -18.55
C ASP A 184 -13.64 -2.69 -19.31
N LYS A 185 -12.34 -2.76 -19.08
CA LYS A 185 -11.44 -3.76 -19.67
C LYS A 185 -11.53 -5.13 -19.02
N GLY A 186 -12.13 -5.20 -17.86
CA GLY A 186 -12.19 -6.39 -17.05
C GLY A 186 -11.06 -6.47 -16.01
N VAL A 187 -11.44 -6.72 -14.78
CA VAL A 187 -10.56 -6.85 -13.61
C VAL A 187 -10.63 -8.28 -13.09
N LEU A 188 -9.48 -8.90 -12.91
CA LEU A 188 -9.37 -10.26 -12.39
C LEU A 188 -9.76 -10.32 -10.90
N CYS A 189 -9.30 -9.34 -10.14
CA CYS A 189 -9.51 -9.27 -8.69
C CYS A 189 -9.44 -7.82 -8.19
N LEU A 190 -10.23 -7.52 -7.17
CA LEU A 190 -10.20 -6.26 -6.43
C LEU A 190 -9.76 -6.53 -4.98
N PHE A 191 -8.66 -5.92 -4.57
CA PHE A 191 -8.25 -5.80 -3.17
C PHE A 191 -8.65 -4.41 -2.69
N SER A 192 -9.65 -4.34 -1.84
CA SER A 192 -10.19 -3.06 -1.36
C SER A 192 -9.93 -2.88 0.13
N ASP A 193 -9.59 -1.65 0.51
CA ASP A 193 -9.74 -1.21 1.90
C ASP A 193 -11.15 -1.51 2.38
N SER A 194 -11.22 -2.07 3.57
CA SER A 194 -12.48 -2.44 4.24
C SER A 194 -12.57 -1.85 5.65
N THR A 195 -11.77 -0.86 5.95
CA THR A 195 -11.81 -0.10 7.20
C THR A 195 -13.22 0.46 7.38
N ASN A 196 -13.81 0.25 8.54
CA ASN A 196 -15.19 0.64 8.86
C ASN A 196 -16.30 -0.06 8.03
N ALA A 197 -16.01 -1.15 7.33
CA ALA A 197 -17.03 -1.86 6.56
C ALA A 197 -18.22 -2.36 7.42
N GLU A 198 -18.00 -2.58 8.71
CA GLU A 198 -19.04 -2.99 9.68
C GLU A 198 -19.70 -1.80 10.38
N VAL A 199 -19.24 -0.56 10.13
CA VAL A 199 -19.81 0.63 10.76
C VAL A 199 -21.09 1.02 10.00
N PRO A 200 -22.25 1.09 10.66
CA PRO A 200 -23.48 1.51 9.99
C PRO A 200 -23.31 2.88 9.33
N CYS A 201 -23.78 2.99 8.09
CA CYS A 201 -23.66 4.20 7.25
C CYS A 201 -24.34 5.45 7.85
N LEU A 202 -25.09 5.31 8.91
CA LEU A 202 -25.73 6.41 9.64
C LEU A 202 -24.73 7.46 10.17
N LEU A 203 -23.46 7.11 10.32
CA LEU A 203 -22.42 8.08 10.69
C LEU A 203 -22.07 9.05 9.56
N TYR A 204 -22.35 8.69 8.31
CA TYR A 204 -22.18 9.60 7.15
C TYR A 204 -23.33 10.56 6.96
N THR A 205 -24.42 10.39 7.70
CA THR A 205 -25.59 11.25 7.69
C THR A 205 -25.68 12.11 8.97
N SER A 206 -24.64 12.20 9.78
CA SER A 206 -24.65 13.19 10.86
C SER A 206 -24.78 14.57 10.20
N PRO A 207 -25.76 15.38 10.65
CA PRO A 207 -26.00 16.67 10.05
C PRO A 207 -24.73 17.51 10.12
N SER A 208 -24.39 18.16 9.00
CA SER A 208 -23.35 19.17 8.99
C SER A 208 -23.66 20.20 10.09
N PRO A 209 -22.66 20.78 10.77
CA PRO A 209 -22.89 21.87 11.70
C PRO A 209 -23.64 23.08 11.08
N ARG A 210 -23.83 23.07 9.76
CA ARG A 210 -24.61 24.04 8.98
C ARG A 210 -26.03 23.60 8.69
N ASP A 211 -26.37 22.34 8.95
CA ASP A 211 -27.74 21.89 8.77
C ASP A 211 -28.58 22.45 9.93
N PRO A 212 -29.70 23.16 9.63
CA PRO A 212 -30.55 23.67 10.71
C PRO A 212 -31.07 22.49 11.51
N ILE A 213 -30.80 22.51 12.81
CA ILE A 213 -31.39 21.54 13.74
C ILE A 213 -32.89 21.78 13.70
N GLY A 214 -33.62 20.86 13.07
CA GLY A 214 -35.07 20.90 13.05
C GLY A 214 -35.69 20.57 14.42
#